data_b794e9f0a42ba39028bb5a1573d188c9
#
_entry.id   b794e9f0a42ba39028bb5a1573d188c9
#
_cell.length_a   1.000
_cell.length_b   1.000
_cell.length_c   1.000
_cell.angle_alpha   90.00
_cell.angle_beta   90.00
_cell.angle_gamma   90.00
#
_symmetry.space_group_name_H-M   'P 1'
#
loop_
_entity.id
_entity.type
_entity.pdbx_description
1 polymer ?
#
loop_
_entity_poly.entity_id
_entity_poly.type
_entity_poly.pdbx_seq_one_letter_code
_entity_poly.pdbx_strand_id
1 'polypeptide(L)'
;MQQLKNRLAFLRLLLVLLFCTAAVYLAWLVQKPELIQTAARQGTYTCTAGTARGTIYDRNGVPLVNTKTACIAVVSPTPAAAEALLSHVTDTAAFYEKLAQGMPFTCTVDTADIDCPDVTILQIPQRSTSPQLAQHVIGYTREGSGVAGLESAYDAILHSVDSQWSVTFSVDGTGTPLAGEPKQIRYGANPTAGIMTTLDSRIQRICESAGSGLEKGCIVVMDVESGDILGLASFPGSVSYTHLTLPTKLEV
;
A
#
# COMPACT_ATOMS: atom_id res chain seq x y z
N MET A 1 0.69 13.60 75.57
CA MET A 1 0.21 12.45 74.73
C MET A 1 -0.96 12.79 73.82
N GLN A 2 -1.98 13.60 74.32
CA GLN A 2 -3.15 13.96 73.47
C GLN A 2 -2.81 14.80 72.21
N GLN A 3 -1.90 15.77 72.34
CA GLN A 3 -1.47 16.59 71.22
C GLN A 3 -0.76 15.79 70.13
N LEU A 4 0.00 14.76 70.50
CA LEU A 4 0.66 13.88 69.55
C LEU A 4 -0.34 13.01 68.79
N LYS A 5 -1.37 12.48 69.47
CA LYS A 5 -2.48 11.73 68.86
C LYS A 5 -3.26 12.58 67.87
N ASN A 6 -3.54 13.83 68.21
CA ASN A 6 -4.27 14.76 67.31
C ASN A 6 -3.44 15.13 66.07
N ARG A 7 -2.12 15.35 66.22
CA ARG A 7 -1.21 15.58 65.09
C ARG A 7 -1.11 14.36 64.18
N LEU A 8 -1.04 13.15 64.74
CA LEU A 8 -1.05 11.92 64.00
C LEU A 8 -2.38 11.67 63.28
N ALA A 9 -3.51 11.97 63.94
CA ALA A 9 -4.84 11.87 63.28
C ALA A 9 -4.99 12.86 62.13
N PHE A 10 -4.53 14.12 62.29
CA PHE A 10 -4.52 15.13 61.25
C PHE A 10 -3.64 14.69 60.06
N LEU A 11 -2.47 14.16 60.33
CA LEU A 11 -1.55 13.68 59.26
C LEU A 11 -2.13 12.50 58.47
N ARG A 12 -2.82 11.57 59.18
CA ARG A 12 -3.55 10.49 58.53
C ARG A 12 -4.70 11.00 57.64
N LEU A 13 -5.49 11.97 58.14
CA LEU A 13 -6.58 12.56 57.35
C LEU A 13 -6.05 13.25 56.10
N LEU A 14 -4.94 13.98 56.18
CA LEU A 14 -4.31 14.66 55.07
C LEU A 14 -3.78 13.67 54.05
N LEU A 15 -3.22 12.54 54.48
CA LEU A 15 -2.74 11.48 53.63
C LEU A 15 -3.86 10.76 52.89
N VAL A 16 -5.00 10.51 53.59
CA VAL A 16 -6.21 9.95 52.95
C VAL A 16 -6.80 10.92 51.92
N LEU A 17 -6.86 12.21 52.24
CA LEU A 17 -7.35 13.24 51.32
C LEU A 17 -6.47 13.32 50.07
N LEU A 18 -5.16 13.29 50.26
CA LEU A 18 -4.19 13.25 49.12
C LEU A 18 -4.41 12.02 48.24
N PHE A 19 -4.59 10.85 48.86
CA PHE A 19 -4.83 9.61 48.13
C PHE A 19 -6.17 9.66 47.36
N CYS A 20 -7.24 10.18 48.00
CA CYS A 20 -8.52 10.32 47.30
C CYS A 20 -8.44 11.30 46.12
N THR A 21 -7.75 12.45 46.29
CA THR A 21 -7.57 13.40 45.17
C THR A 21 -6.76 12.82 44.04
N ALA A 22 -5.69 12.06 44.35
CA ALA A 22 -4.91 11.36 43.35
C ALA A 22 -5.73 10.28 42.59
N ALA A 23 -6.55 9.52 43.33
CA ALA A 23 -7.44 8.52 42.74
C ALA A 23 -8.49 9.13 41.80
N VAL A 24 -9.12 10.24 42.23
CA VAL A 24 -10.07 10.98 41.38
C VAL A 24 -9.37 11.56 40.16
N TYR A 25 -8.18 12.12 40.33
CA TYR A 25 -7.40 12.65 39.21
C TYR A 25 -7.02 11.55 38.20
N LEU A 26 -6.58 10.39 38.70
CA LEU A 26 -6.27 9.24 37.84
C LEU A 26 -7.52 8.73 37.11
N ALA A 27 -8.64 8.61 37.78
CA ALA A 27 -9.91 8.21 37.18
C ALA A 27 -10.36 9.19 36.09
N TRP A 28 -10.17 10.49 36.30
CA TRP A 28 -10.45 11.51 35.30
C TRP A 28 -9.47 11.46 34.14
N LEU A 29 -8.18 11.19 34.40
CA LEU A 29 -7.14 11.08 33.36
C LEU A 29 -7.41 9.89 32.40
N VAL A 30 -7.79 8.73 32.94
CA VAL A 30 -8.13 7.53 32.19
C VAL A 30 -9.34 7.72 31.27
N GLN A 31 -10.25 8.64 31.62
CA GLN A 31 -11.43 8.93 30.78
C GLN A 31 -11.15 9.92 29.64
N LYS A 32 -9.95 10.51 29.55
CA LYS A 32 -9.63 11.41 28.45
C LYS A 32 -9.57 10.65 27.11
N PRO A 33 -10.42 11.01 26.12
CA PRO A 33 -10.47 10.31 24.84
C PRO A 33 -9.14 10.38 24.08
N GLU A 34 -8.37 11.45 24.26
CA GLU A 34 -7.05 11.61 23.64
C GLU A 34 -6.04 10.57 24.11
N LEU A 35 -6.05 10.23 25.41
CA LEU A 35 -5.15 9.22 25.97
C LEU A 35 -5.56 7.82 25.56
N ILE A 36 -6.86 7.54 25.50
CA ILE A 36 -7.39 6.26 25.02
C ILE A 36 -7.02 6.06 23.55
N GLN A 37 -7.17 7.10 22.72
CA GLN A 37 -6.79 7.02 21.29
C GLN A 37 -5.28 6.87 21.10
N THR A 38 -4.48 7.56 21.92
CA THR A 38 -3.02 7.44 21.85
C THR A 38 -2.56 6.05 22.28
N ALA A 39 -3.12 5.51 23.37
CA ALA A 39 -2.83 4.14 23.81
C ALA A 39 -3.26 3.10 22.77
N ALA A 40 -4.44 3.27 22.17
CA ALA A 40 -4.91 2.40 21.09
C ALA A 40 -3.96 2.45 19.88
N ARG A 41 -3.48 3.64 19.50
CA ARG A 41 -2.49 3.77 18.38
C ARG A 41 -1.14 3.14 18.70
N GLN A 42 -0.69 3.19 19.94
CA GLN A 42 0.56 2.56 20.37
C GLN A 42 0.46 1.04 20.47
N GLY A 43 -0.74 0.51 20.69
CA GLY A 43 -1.01 -0.93 20.75
C GLY A 43 -1.36 -1.55 19.40
N THR A 44 -1.21 -0.83 18.27
CA THR A 44 -1.53 -1.35 16.95
C THR A 44 -0.39 -1.10 15.96
N TYR A 45 -0.16 -2.07 15.07
CA TYR A 45 0.80 -1.98 13.97
C TYR A 45 0.09 -2.28 12.65
N THR A 46 0.15 -1.34 11.70
CA THR A 46 -0.51 -1.47 10.40
C THR A 46 0.50 -1.78 9.32
N CYS A 47 0.36 -2.94 8.70
CA CYS A 47 1.08 -3.31 7.50
C CYS A 47 0.27 -2.90 6.28
N THR A 48 0.79 -1.96 5.49
CA THR A 48 0.24 -1.63 4.18
C THR A 48 0.76 -2.62 3.15
N ALA A 49 -0.14 -3.38 2.54
CA ALA A 49 0.22 -4.36 1.51
C ALA A 49 0.30 -3.71 0.12
N GLY A 50 -0.45 -2.65 -0.12
CA GLY A 50 -0.40 -1.88 -1.36
C GLY A 50 -1.53 -0.87 -1.45
N THR A 51 -1.45 -0.02 -2.46
CA THR A 51 -2.49 0.93 -2.85
C THR A 51 -2.87 0.67 -4.29
N ALA A 52 -4.17 0.55 -4.59
CA ALA A 52 -4.64 0.53 -5.96
C ALA A 52 -4.98 1.96 -6.41
N ARG A 53 -4.84 2.24 -7.69
CA ARG A 53 -5.25 3.50 -8.32
C ARG A 53 -6.41 3.23 -9.28
N GLY A 54 -7.19 4.27 -9.60
CA GLY A 54 -8.25 4.21 -10.58
C GLY A 54 -7.77 3.61 -11.91
N THR A 55 -8.59 2.83 -12.57
CA THR A 55 -8.21 2.11 -13.80
C THR A 55 -8.28 3.02 -15.02
N ILE A 56 -7.36 2.84 -15.97
CA ILE A 56 -7.38 3.48 -17.28
C ILE A 56 -7.95 2.46 -18.27
N TYR A 57 -9.04 2.80 -18.91
CA TYR A 57 -9.74 1.93 -19.86
C TYR A 57 -9.55 2.40 -21.30
N ASP A 58 -9.60 1.46 -22.23
CA ASP A 58 -9.75 1.77 -23.64
C ASP A 58 -11.21 2.24 -23.96
N ARG A 59 -11.47 2.62 -25.22
CA ARG A 59 -12.80 3.07 -25.66
C ARG A 59 -13.91 2.02 -25.50
N ASN A 60 -13.54 0.75 -25.36
CA ASN A 60 -14.46 -0.38 -25.23
C ASN A 60 -14.63 -0.83 -23.77
N GLY A 61 -14.04 -0.12 -22.80
CA GLY A 61 -14.06 -0.48 -21.38
C GLY A 61 -13.06 -1.58 -21.01
N VAL A 62 -12.11 -1.91 -21.90
CA VAL A 62 -11.05 -2.89 -21.60
C VAL A 62 -9.97 -2.19 -20.78
N PRO A 63 -9.57 -2.75 -19.62
CA PRO A 63 -8.54 -2.14 -18.79
C PRO A 63 -7.16 -2.19 -19.46
N LEU A 64 -6.48 -1.05 -19.50
CA LEU A 64 -5.12 -0.89 -20.00
C LEU A 64 -4.07 -1.03 -18.89
N VAL A 65 -4.49 -0.81 -17.65
CA VAL A 65 -3.69 -0.99 -16.42
C VAL A 65 -4.49 -1.82 -15.41
N ASN A 66 -3.85 -2.27 -14.33
CA ASN A 66 -4.48 -3.13 -13.33
C ASN A 66 -4.99 -4.48 -13.91
N THR A 67 -4.35 -4.97 -14.96
CA THR A 67 -4.79 -6.18 -15.69
C THR A 67 -4.39 -7.49 -15.01
N LYS A 68 -3.46 -7.43 -14.06
CA LYS A 68 -3.01 -8.58 -13.26
C LYS A 68 -3.13 -8.26 -11.78
N THR A 69 -3.19 -9.30 -10.96
CA THR A 69 -3.14 -9.20 -9.50
C THR A 69 -1.85 -9.83 -8.99
N ALA A 70 -1.29 -9.24 -7.93
CA ALA A 70 -0.23 -9.84 -7.15
C ALA A 70 -0.78 -10.36 -5.83
N CYS A 71 -0.32 -11.51 -5.40
CA CYS A 71 -0.60 -12.04 -4.07
C CYS A 71 0.44 -11.48 -3.10
N ILE A 72 -0.02 -10.67 -2.15
CA ILE A 72 0.81 -10.10 -1.09
C ILE A 72 0.41 -10.75 0.21
N ALA A 73 1.33 -11.49 0.81
CA ALA A 73 1.16 -12.03 2.14
C ALA A 73 1.53 -10.98 3.19
N VAL A 74 0.63 -10.73 4.13
CA VAL A 74 0.89 -9.97 5.36
C VAL A 74 1.12 -10.98 6.47
N VAL A 75 2.31 -10.98 7.03
CA VAL A 75 2.85 -12.04 7.86
C VAL A 75 3.02 -11.57 9.30
N SER A 76 2.48 -12.34 10.25
CA SER A 76 2.88 -12.31 11.64
C SER A 76 4.13 -13.18 11.79
N PRO A 77 5.27 -12.69 12.33
CA PRO A 77 6.54 -13.40 12.29
C PRO A 77 6.57 -14.56 13.30
N THR A 78 5.93 -15.68 12.94
CA THR A 78 5.91 -16.92 13.71
C THR A 78 6.63 -18.03 12.96
N PRO A 79 7.14 -19.07 13.65
CA PRO A 79 7.73 -20.24 12.99
C PRO A 79 6.75 -20.94 12.03
N ALA A 80 5.46 -20.98 12.38
CA ALA A 80 4.42 -21.58 11.54
C ALA A 80 4.23 -20.81 10.24
N ALA A 81 4.22 -19.47 10.30
CA ALA A 81 4.17 -18.61 9.11
C ALA A 81 5.41 -18.78 8.22
N ALA A 82 6.59 -18.93 8.82
CA ALA A 82 7.83 -19.17 8.09
C ALA A 82 7.80 -20.48 7.32
N GLU A 83 7.35 -21.56 7.95
CA GLU A 83 7.23 -22.88 7.33
C GLU A 83 6.21 -22.87 6.18
N ALA A 84 5.03 -22.24 6.39
CA ALA A 84 3.98 -22.17 5.40
C ALA A 84 4.36 -21.34 4.15
N LEU A 85 5.23 -20.34 4.30
CA LEU A 85 5.57 -19.40 3.23
C LEU A 85 6.84 -19.74 2.46
N LEU A 86 7.75 -20.52 3.04
CA LEU A 86 9.10 -20.74 2.51
C LEU A 86 9.13 -21.22 1.06
N SER A 87 8.16 -22.06 0.66
CA SER A 87 8.06 -22.58 -0.71
C SER A 87 7.37 -21.63 -1.70
N HIS A 88 6.74 -20.57 -1.20
CA HIS A 88 5.87 -19.65 -1.97
C HIS A 88 6.42 -18.23 -2.09
N VAL A 89 7.48 -17.91 -1.35
CA VAL A 89 8.09 -16.58 -1.36
C VAL A 89 8.99 -16.40 -2.57
N THR A 90 8.85 -15.29 -3.27
CA THR A 90 9.65 -14.95 -4.46
C THR A 90 11.09 -14.56 -4.10
N ASP A 91 11.29 -13.84 -2.97
CA ASP A 91 12.60 -13.41 -2.48
C ASP A 91 12.83 -13.95 -1.07
N THR A 92 13.51 -15.08 -1.01
CA THR A 92 13.79 -15.81 0.23
C THR A 92 14.76 -15.05 1.15
N ALA A 93 15.73 -14.30 0.60
CA ALA A 93 16.70 -13.56 1.39
C ALA A 93 16.05 -12.40 2.13
N ALA A 94 15.27 -11.56 1.41
CA ALA A 94 14.52 -10.47 2.01
C ALA A 94 13.45 -10.97 3.01
N PHE A 95 12.89 -12.16 2.77
CA PHE A 95 11.93 -12.78 3.68
C PHE A 95 12.57 -13.11 5.04
N TYR A 96 13.72 -13.76 5.05
CA TYR A 96 14.41 -14.10 6.32
C TYR A 96 14.90 -12.86 7.07
N GLU A 97 15.34 -11.82 6.36
CA GLU A 97 15.75 -10.56 6.97
C GLU A 97 14.57 -9.91 7.71
N LYS A 98 13.41 -9.85 7.07
CA LYS A 98 12.18 -9.31 7.69
C LYS A 98 11.69 -10.18 8.85
N LEU A 99 11.74 -11.49 8.70
CA LEU A 99 11.35 -12.42 9.75
C LEU A 99 12.19 -12.24 11.03
N ALA A 100 13.50 -12.00 10.87
CA ALA A 100 14.42 -11.76 11.98
C ALA A 100 14.14 -10.47 12.76
N GLN A 101 13.44 -9.49 12.16
CA GLN A 101 13.05 -8.25 12.83
C GLN A 101 11.93 -8.44 13.86
N GLY A 102 11.18 -9.55 13.80
CA GLY A 102 10.13 -9.87 14.76
C GLY A 102 8.86 -9.01 14.68
N MET A 103 8.78 -8.10 13.71
CA MET A 103 7.61 -7.26 13.47
C MET A 103 6.79 -7.77 12.27
N PRO A 104 5.47 -7.52 12.21
CA PRO A 104 4.67 -7.86 11.05
C PRO A 104 5.20 -7.21 9.78
N PHE A 105 5.23 -7.96 8.68
CA PHE A 105 5.77 -7.49 7.41
C PHE A 105 4.97 -8.01 6.21
N THR A 106 5.29 -7.52 5.03
CA THR A 106 4.69 -7.97 3.77
C THR A 106 5.73 -8.62 2.88
N CYS A 107 5.33 -9.67 2.16
CA CYS A 107 6.11 -10.31 1.11
C CYS A 107 5.23 -10.72 -0.07
N THR A 108 5.82 -10.84 -1.26
CA THR A 108 5.12 -11.32 -2.45
C THR A 108 5.19 -12.83 -2.49
N VAL A 109 4.05 -13.46 -2.77
CA VAL A 109 3.90 -14.90 -2.88
C VAL A 109 3.32 -15.29 -4.24
N ASP A 110 3.57 -16.52 -4.66
CA ASP A 110 3.13 -17.06 -5.96
C ASP A 110 1.69 -17.59 -5.94
N THR A 111 1.13 -17.84 -4.76
CA THR A 111 -0.21 -18.41 -4.58
C THR A 111 -1.05 -17.61 -3.60
N ALA A 112 -2.37 -17.71 -3.75
CA ALA A 112 -3.34 -17.17 -2.81
C ALA A 112 -3.84 -18.23 -1.80
N ASP A 113 -3.51 -19.49 -2.01
CA ASP A 113 -4.03 -20.62 -1.24
C ASP A 113 -2.99 -21.10 -0.23
N ILE A 114 -2.84 -20.35 0.85
CA ILE A 114 -1.99 -20.70 2.00
C ILE A 114 -2.85 -20.67 3.25
N ASP A 115 -3.07 -21.83 3.84
CA ASP A 115 -3.84 -21.99 5.07
C ASP A 115 -2.92 -21.88 6.29
N CYS A 116 -2.73 -20.65 6.77
CA CYS A 116 -2.00 -20.37 7.99
C CYS A 116 -2.64 -19.18 8.72
N PRO A 117 -3.03 -19.32 9.99
CA PRO A 117 -3.69 -18.25 10.75
C PRO A 117 -2.82 -17.01 10.92
N ASP A 118 -1.50 -17.17 10.85
CA ASP A 118 -0.50 -16.09 10.97
C ASP A 118 -0.19 -15.39 9.65
N VAL A 119 -0.77 -15.86 8.55
CA VAL A 119 -0.61 -15.28 7.21
C VAL A 119 -1.96 -14.76 6.72
N THR A 120 -1.97 -13.57 6.16
CA THR A 120 -3.16 -13.00 5.49
C THR A 120 -2.78 -12.65 4.07
N ILE A 121 -3.39 -13.29 3.08
CA ILE A 121 -3.09 -13.04 1.67
C ILE A 121 -4.09 -12.04 1.11
N LEU A 122 -3.55 -10.97 0.51
CA LEU A 122 -4.30 -9.94 -0.17
C LEU A 122 -3.97 -9.97 -1.67
N GLN A 123 -5.00 -10.05 -2.51
CA GLN A 123 -4.86 -9.97 -3.95
C GLN A 123 -4.98 -8.52 -4.38
N ILE A 124 -3.87 -7.92 -4.80
CA ILE A 124 -3.78 -6.50 -5.11
C ILE A 124 -3.55 -6.30 -6.60
N PRO A 125 -4.35 -5.44 -7.28
CA PRO A 125 -4.13 -5.13 -8.69
C PRO A 125 -2.75 -4.53 -8.92
N GLN A 126 -2.00 -5.09 -9.87
CA GLN A 126 -0.72 -4.55 -10.32
C GLN A 126 -0.96 -3.41 -11.31
N ARG A 127 -0.42 -2.21 -10.99
CA ARG A 127 -0.59 -1.02 -11.82
C ARG A 127 -0.08 -1.20 -13.24
N SER A 128 1.12 -1.68 -13.37
CA SER A 128 1.75 -1.93 -14.67
C SER A 128 2.20 -3.38 -14.78
N THR A 129 2.10 -3.92 -15.97
CA THR A 129 2.59 -5.26 -16.31
C THR A 129 3.59 -5.13 -17.46
N SER A 130 4.61 -5.98 -17.48
CA SER A 130 5.54 -6.02 -18.60
C SER A 130 5.14 -7.15 -19.56
N PRO A 131 4.97 -6.88 -20.86
CA PRO A 131 4.92 -5.57 -21.50
C PRO A 131 3.60 -4.84 -21.22
N GLN A 132 3.66 -3.50 -21.07
CA GLN A 132 2.49 -2.65 -20.92
C GLN A 132 2.09 -2.03 -22.22
N LEU A 133 0.81 -2.13 -22.58
CA LEU A 133 0.25 -1.53 -23.80
C LEU A 133 0.19 0.00 -23.64
N ALA A 134 0.47 0.73 -24.70
CA ALA A 134 0.45 2.20 -24.77
C ALA A 134 1.30 2.88 -23.68
N GLN A 135 2.43 2.30 -23.29
CA GLN A 135 3.25 2.73 -22.17
C GLN A 135 3.62 4.22 -22.22
N HIS A 136 3.96 4.77 -23.40
CA HIS A 136 4.30 6.18 -23.57
C HIS A 136 3.11 7.13 -23.35
N VAL A 137 1.89 6.66 -23.65
CA VAL A 137 0.65 7.43 -23.46
C VAL A 137 0.20 7.34 -22.01
N ILE A 138 0.14 6.13 -21.48
CA ILE A 138 -0.26 5.88 -20.10
C ILE A 138 0.74 6.54 -19.13
N GLY A 139 2.03 6.41 -19.41
CA GLY A 139 3.07 6.91 -18.53
C GLY A 139 3.40 5.96 -17.40
N TYR A 140 3.85 6.51 -16.28
CA TYR A 140 4.24 5.72 -15.11
C TYR A 140 4.00 6.46 -13.81
N THR A 141 3.98 5.70 -12.73
CA THR A 141 3.83 6.20 -11.36
C THR A 141 5.13 5.98 -10.57
N ARG A 142 5.39 6.85 -9.60
CA ARG A 142 6.45 6.70 -8.61
C ARG A 142 5.87 7.01 -7.23
N GLU A 143 6.09 6.13 -6.26
CA GLU A 143 5.58 6.28 -4.89
C GLU A 143 4.08 6.57 -4.81
N GLY A 144 3.30 5.96 -5.70
CA GLY A 144 1.84 6.13 -5.74
C GLY A 144 1.34 7.37 -6.49
N SER A 145 2.22 8.26 -6.96
CA SER A 145 1.85 9.47 -7.73
C SER A 145 2.18 9.33 -9.20
N GLY A 146 1.36 9.91 -10.07
CA GLY A 146 1.58 9.95 -11.52
C GLY A 146 2.71 10.90 -11.89
N VAL A 147 3.72 10.42 -12.64
CA VAL A 147 4.90 11.22 -13.03
C VAL A 147 4.84 11.65 -14.48
N ALA A 148 4.29 10.84 -15.36
CA ALA A 148 4.23 11.12 -16.80
C ALA A 148 2.95 10.59 -17.42
N GLY A 149 2.62 11.05 -18.63
CA GLY A 149 1.49 10.60 -19.45
C GLY A 149 0.13 10.83 -18.78
N LEU A 150 -0.82 9.95 -19.07
CA LEU A 150 -2.17 10.00 -18.48
C LEU A 150 -2.15 9.83 -16.96
N GLU A 151 -1.18 9.08 -16.42
CA GLU A 151 -1.00 8.92 -14.98
C GLU A 151 -0.78 10.26 -14.28
N SER A 152 0.03 11.14 -14.88
CA SER A 152 0.30 12.48 -14.35
C SER A 152 -0.85 13.45 -14.64
N ALA A 153 -1.38 13.44 -15.87
CA ALA A 153 -2.43 14.37 -16.29
C ALA A 153 -3.73 14.18 -15.48
N TYR A 154 -4.03 12.95 -15.09
CA TYR A 154 -5.24 12.59 -14.35
C TYR A 154 -4.94 12.09 -12.93
N ASP A 155 -3.78 12.46 -12.37
CA ASP A 155 -3.35 11.98 -11.05
C ASP A 155 -4.40 12.22 -9.97
N ALA A 156 -4.99 13.41 -9.92
CA ALA A 156 -6.03 13.77 -8.95
C ALA A 156 -7.26 12.84 -9.01
N ILE A 157 -7.67 12.42 -10.21
CA ILE A 157 -8.82 11.52 -10.41
C ILE A 157 -8.42 10.08 -10.07
N LEU A 158 -7.28 9.63 -10.58
CA LEU A 158 -6.80 8.27 -10.37
C LEU A 158 -6.40 8.01 -8.92
N HIS A 159 -5.92 9.02 -8.21
CA HIS A 159 -5.55 8.94 -6.80
C HIS A 159 -6.77 9.08 -5.86
N SER A 160 -7.87 9.70 -6.30
CA SER A 160 -9.09 9.89 -5.49
C SER A 160 -9.78 8.57 -5.14
N VAL A 161 -9.48 7.51 -5.85
CA VAL A 161 -9.87 6.15 -5.49
C VAL A 161 -8.92 5.65 -4.41
N ASP A 162 -9.13 6.11 -3.17
CA ASP A 162 -8.34 5.68 -2.01
C ASP A 162 -8.61 4.21 -1.71
N SER A 163 -7.81 3.34 -2.30
CA SER A 163 -7.88 1.90 -2.08
C SER A 163 -6.57 1.41 -1.49
N GLN A 164 -6.44 1.63 -0.18
CA GLN A 164 -5.35 1.09 0.62
C GLN A 164 -5.72 -0.30 1.14
N TRP A 165 -4.88 -1.27 0.82
CA TRP A 165 -4.96 -2.62 1.31
C TRP A 165 -4.02 -2.76 2.50
N SER A 166 -4.56 -3.05 3.67
CA SER A 166 -3.75 -3.11 4.90
C SER A 166 -4.32 -4.11 5.89
N VAL A 167 -3.44 -4.61 6.74
CA VAL A 167 -3.79 -5.43 7.89
C VAL A 167 -3.23 -4.75 9.13
N THR A 168 -4.08 -4.52 10.12
CA THR A 168 -3.72 -3.95 11.40
C THR A 168 -3.71 -5.05 12.46
N PHE A 169 -2.59 -5.15 13.15
CA PHE A 169 -2.35 -6.10 14.24
C PHE A 169 -2.41 -5.37 15.57
N SER A 170 -2.90 -6.05 16.61
CA SER A 170 -2.64 -5.67 17.99
C SER A 170 -1.24 -6.12 18.36
N VAL A 171 -0.42 -5.20 18.88
CA VAL A 171 0.99 -5.48 19.21
C VAL A 171 1.29 -5.12 20.66
N ASP A 172 2.34 -5.75 21.20
CA ASP A 172 2.89 -5.39 22.50
C ASP A 172 3.80 -4.14 22.42
N GLY A 173 4.39 -3.75 23.54
CA GLY A 173 5.30 -2.59 23.61
C GLY A 173 6.59 -2.74 22.80
N THR A 174 6.89 -3.92 22.28
CA THR A 174 8.05 -4.19 21.41
C THR A 174 7.68 -4.26 19.93
N GLY A 175 6.37 -4.18 19.61
CA GLY A 175 5.87 -4.29 18.23
C GLY A 175 5.57 -5.72 17.80
N THR A 176 5.64 -6.69 18.72
CA THR A 176 5.34 -8.10 18.43
C THR A 176 3.82 -8.32 18.45
N PRO A 177 3.24 -9.00 17.43
CA PRO A 177 1.81 -9.30 17.40
C PRO A 177 1.35 -10.12 18.60
N LEU A 178 0.23 -9.73 19.17
CA LEU A 178 -0.40 -10.48 20.25
C LEU A 178 -1.13 -11.71 19.69
N ALA A 179 -0.75 -12.89 20.17
CA ALA A 179 -1.36 -14.15 19.73
C ALA A 179 -2.83 -14.21 20.11
N GLY A 180 -3.69 -14.62 19.17
CA GLY A 180 -5.13 -14.78 19.39
C GLY A 180 -5.96 -13.50 19.30
N GLU A 181 -5.35 -12.33 19.17
CA GLU A 181 -6.08 -11.08 18.92
C GLU A 181 -6.57 -10.99 17.48
N PRO A 182 -7.79 -10.44 17.26
CA PRO A 182 -8.35 -10.32 15.93
C PRO A 182 -7.57 -9.29 15.09
N LYS A 183 -7.22 -9.68 13.86
CA LYS A 183 -6.63 -8.79 12.87
C LYS A 183 -7.72 -7.96 12.20
N GLN A 184 -7.48 -6.67 11.98
CA GLN A 184 -8.38 -5.83 11.19
C GLN A 184 -7.86 -5.77 9.75
N ILE A 185 -8.61 -6.33 8.81
CA ILE A 185 -8.27 -6.33 7.39
C ILE A 185 -9.06 -5.21 6.71
N ARG A 186 -8.34 -4.28 6.08
CA ARG A 186 -8.92 -3.26 5.22
C ARG A 186 -8.66 -3.63 3.77
N TYR A 187 -9.74 -3.87 3.05
CA TYR A 187 -9.71 -4.08 1.60
C TYR A 187 -9.83 -2.74 0.90
N GLY A 188 -8.99 -2.51 -0.10
CA GLY A 188 -9.11 -1.33 -0.94
C GLY A 188 -10.42 -1.33 -1.75
N ALA A 189 -10.85 -0.15 -2.18
CA ALA A 189 -12.03 -0.01 -3.02
C ALA A 189 -11.83 -0.73 -4.36
N ASN A 190 -12.93 -1.14 -4.99
CA ASN A 190 -12.88 -1.79 -6.28
C ASN A 190 -12.28 -0.83 -7.34
N PRO A 191 -11.20 -1.22 -8.05
CA PRO A 191 -10.52 -0.38 -9.04
C PRO A 191 -11.33 -0.17 -10.35
N THR A 192 -12.64 -0.36 -10.35
CA THR A 192 -13.51 -0.11 -11.52
C THR A 192 -13.70 1.37 -11.82
N ALA A 193 -13.56 2.26 -10.84
CA ALA A 193 -13.53 3.69 -11.07
C ALA A 193 -12.22 4.11 -11.76
N GLY A 194 -12.29 5.01 -12.74
CA GLY A 194 -11.11 5.46 -13.48
C GLY A 194 -11.44 6.39 -14.63
N ILE A 195 -10.57 6.42 -15.62
CA ILE A 195 -10.74 7.22 -16.84
C ILE A 195 -10.88 6.32 -18.06
N MET A 196 -11.70 6.76 -19.01
CA MET A 196 -11.84 6.12 -20.32
C MET A 196 -11.09 6.94 -21.37
N THR A 197 -10.33 6.25 -22.22
CA THR A 197 -9.57 6.85 -23.31
C THR A 197 -10.24 6.58 -24.66
N THR A 198 -9.79 7.25 -25.71
CA THR A 198 -10.20 6.98 -27.10
C THR A 198 -9.40 5.83 -27.72
N LEU A 199 -8.34 5.34 -27.08
CA LEU A 199 -7.53 4.23 -27.56
C LEU A 199 -8.36 2.95 -27.73
N ASP A 200 -8.09 2.20 -28.80
CA ASP A 200 -8.57 0.83 -28.98
C ASP A 200 -7.39 -0.13 -28.74
N SER A 201 -7.52 -0.97 -27.73
CA SER A 201 -6.45 -1.90 -27.32
C SER A 201 -6.01 -2.87 -28.43
N ARG A 202 -6.88 -3.18 -29.39
CA ARG A 202 -6.57 -4.04 -30.55
C ARG A 202 -5.71 -3.27 -31.55
N ILE A 203 -6.12 -2.03 -31.88
CA ILE A 203 -5.38 -1.16 -32.79
C ILE A 203 -4.02 -0.82 -32.18
N GLN A 204 -3.96 -0.54 -30.89
CA GLN A 204 -2.73 -0.25 -30.18
C GLN A 204 -1.73 -1.42 -30.27
N ARG A 205 -2.19 -2.66 -30.07
CA ARG A 205 -1.31 -3.85 -30.23
C ARG A 205 -0.78 -3.98 -31.65
N ILE A 206 -1.60 -3.70 -32.66
CA ILE A 206 -1.17 -3.72 -34.06
C ILE A 206 -0.08 -2.66 -34.31
N CYS A 207 -0.27 -1.43 -33.80
CA CYS A 207 0.73 -0.36 -33.90
C CYS A 207 2.05 -0.74 -33.26
N GLU A 208 2.03 -1.29 -32.05
CA GLU A 208 3.24 -1.72 -31.32
C GLU A 208 3.94 -2.89 -32.03
N SER A 209 3.17 -3.86 -32.53
CA SER A 209 3.72 -4.99 -33.28
C SER A 209 4.34 -4.55 -34.62
N ALA A 210 3.66 -3.69 -35.36
CA ALA A 210 4.15 -3.19 -36.66
C ALA A 210 5.43 -2.37 -36.52
N GLY A 211 5.59 -1.64 -35.41
CA GLY A 211 6.77 -0.82 -35.17
C GLY A 211 7.88 -1.50 -34.37
N SER A 212 7.74 -2.76 -34.00
CA SER A 212 8.70 -3.47 -33.12
C SER A 212 10.12 -3.55 -33.66
N GLY A 213 10.30 -3.43 -35.00
CA GLY A 213 11.61 -3.40 -35.70
C GLY A 213 12.16 -1.98 -35.94
N LEU A 214 11.46 -0.93 -35.53
CA LEU A 214 11.91 0.45 -35.74
C LEU A 214 12.90 0.86 -34.64
N GLU A 215 14.07 1.36 -35.06
CA GLU A 215 15.02 1.95 -34.12
C GLU A 215 14.49 3.26 -33.50
N LYS A 216 13.83 4.11 -34.34
CA LYS A 216 13.20 5.36 -33.92
C LYS A 216 11.99 5.65 -34.79
N GLY A 217 10.90 6.09 -34.18
CA GLY A 217 9.70 6.49 -34.90
C GLY A 217 8.45 6.46 -34.03
N CYS A 218 7.34 6.80 -34.65
CA CYS A 218 6.03 6.67 -34.05
C CYS A 218 5.00 6.23 -35.07
N ILE A 219 3.97 5.55 -34.60
CA ILE A 219 2.78 5.18 -35.37
C ILE A 219 1.58 5.78 -34.67
N VAL A 220 0.79 6.55 -35.41
CA VAL A 220 -0.46 7.17 -34.92
C VAL A 220 -1.59 6.72 -35.82
N VAL A 221 -2.66 6.22 -35.24
CA VAL A 221 -3.91 5.90 -35.92
C VAL A 221 -5.01 6.77 -35.35
N MET A 222 -5.66 7.53 -36.22
CA MET A 222 -6.71 8.49 -35.85
C MET A 222 -7.96 8.25 -36.68
N ASP A 223 -9.11 8.37 -36.04
CA ASP A 223 -10.40 8.39 -36.72
C ASP A 223 -10.56 9.70 -37.46
N VAL A 224 -10.88 9.67 -38.77
CA VAL A 224 -10.98 10.86 -39.62
C VAL A 224 -12.25 11.68 -39.40
N GLU A 225 -13.28 11.03 -38.85
CA GLU A 225 -14.57 11.70 -38.61
C GLU A 225 -14.61 12.38 -37.24
N SER A 226 -14.17 11.67 -36.21
CA SER A 226 -14.19 12.17 -34.82
C SER A 226 -12.91 12.88 -34.38
N GLY A 227 -11.76 12.57 -35.04
CA GLY A 227 -10.46 13.03 -34.60
C GLY A 227 -9.89 12.24 -33.44
N ASP A 228 -10.57 11.16 -33.00
CA ASP A 228 -10.12 10.32 -31.89
C ASP A 228 -8.82 9.59 -32.22
N ILE A 229 -7.87 9.59 -31.29
CA ILE A 229 -6.65 8.77 -31.41
C ILE A 229 -6.99 7.35 -30.97
N LEU A 230 -6.97 6.41 -31.92
CA LEU A 230 -7.28 5.01 -31.69
C LEU A 230 -6.04 4.17 -31.31
N GLY A 231 -4.87 4.61 -31.75
CA GLY A 231 -3.60 3.97 -31.44
C GLY A 231 -2.44 4.96 -31.52
N LEU A 232 -1.50 4.86 -30.57
CA LEU A 232 -0.31 5.70 -30.51
C LEU A 232 0.84 4.88 -29.96
N ALA A 233 1.82 4.55 -30.80
CA ALA A 233 3.01 3.82 -30.42
C ALA A 233 4.26 4.63 -30.75
N SER A 234 5.23 4.67 -29.83
CA SER A 234 6.50 5.36 -29.99
C SER A 234 7.65 4.38 -29.82
N PHE A 235 8.69 4.51 -30.62
CA PHE A 235 9.83 3.61 -30.65
C PHE A 235 11.15 4.37 -30.47
N PRO A 236 12.18 3.79 -29.78
CA PRO A 236 12.13 2.46 -29.17
C PRO A 236 11.05 2.38 -28.08
N GLY A 237 10.50 1.18 -27.89
CA GLY A 237 9.63 0.92 -26.76
C GLY A 237 10.34 1.33 -25.47
N SER A 238 9.62 1.88 -24.51
CA SER A 238 10.20 2.39 -23.27
C SER A 238 11.04 1.31 -22.58
N VAL A 239 12.33 1.51 -22.52
CA VAL A 239 13.23 0.78 -21.61
C VAL A 239 12.86 1.19 -20.19
N SER A 240 12.78 0.21 -19.29
CA SER A 240 12.50 0.40 -17.87
C SER A 240 13.08 1.71 -17.34
N TYR A 241 12.23 2.58 -16.82
CA TYR A 241 12.58 3.91 -16.28
C TYR A 241 13.59 3.90 -15.12
N THR A 242 14.11 2.72 -14.76
CA THR A 242 15.12 2.55 -13.71
C THR A 242 16.49 3.17 -14.06
N HIS A 243 16.73 3.62 -15.30
CA HIS A 243 18.02 4.15 -15.75
C HIS A 243 17.98 5.57 -16.33
N LEU A 244 16.90 6.33 -16.17
CA LEU A 244 16.91 7.76 -16.45
C LEU A 244 17.46 8.53 -15.25
N THR A 245 18.70 8.26 -14.86
CA THR A 245 19.54 9.25 -14.25
C THR A 245 20.00 10.17 -15.39
N LEU A 246 19.38 11.35 -15.50
CA LEU A 246 19.95 12.43 -16.26
C LEU A 246 21.40 12.63 -15.77
N PRO A 247 22.41 12.64 -16.65
CA PRO A 247 23.76 13.00 -16.24
C PRO A 247 23.70 14.47 -15.75
N THR A 248 23.72 14.64 -14.44
CA THR A 248 23.89 15.93 -13.79
C THR A 248 25.38 16.32 -13.87
N LYS A 249 25.89 16.58 -15.06
CA LYS A 249 27.14 17.30 -15.26
C LYS A 249 26.94 18.28 -16.38
N LEU A 250 26.49 19.48 -15.97
CA LEU A 250 26.87 20.71 -16.68
C LEU A 250 28.31 21.00 -16.24
N GLU A 251 29.27 20.59 -17.06
CA GLU A 251 30.62 21.18 -16.98
C GLU A 251 30.55 22.48 -17.76
N VAL A 252 30.76 23.59 -17.05
CA VAL A 252 31.09 24.91 -17.59
C VAL A 252 32.60 24.97 -17.81
#